data_2712253780ac7bef29e4596ee65d65d2
#
_entry.id   2712253780ac7bef29e4596ee65d65d2
#
_cell.length_a   1.000
_cell.length_b   1.000
_cell.length_c   1.000
_cell.angle_alpha   90.00
_cell.angle_beta   90.00
_cell.angle_gamma   90.00
#
_symmetry.space_group_name_H-M   'P 1'
#
loop_
_entity.id
_entity.type
_entity.pdbx_description
1 polymer ?
#
loop_
_entity_poly.entity_id
_entity_poly.type
_entity_poly.pdbx_seq_one_letter_code
_entity_poly.pdbx_strand_id
1 'polypeptide(L)'
;MTECMSKAELRARLDEIGVRPSKMLGQNFLLDTNLARAIVADLEPCEGDHLVEVGPGMGALTVHILESPARRITLIERDHRLALELSERYAAEIASGRLEIRQGDGARTDLLSLHGYGPVKMVGNLPYSASTAIISHFTEAFSPASRLVLMVQREVGERLASSPGQKDYAALTVQLGRRWSVKKLRIVPPDVFWPRPTVESAVIEVSRRPVEGLPNPDPAGFSSLVRLGFSSRRKQLRSLLKLPTGIWDEWASAKGHAVTARAEDLPVDHWADLALHVTPLGHNHPEEMCDVVDSEDRVLEPRLRSEVHVNNFPHRAVHLWIFNSEGELFLQKRSPWKGNHPDLWCSSAAGHVDAGESYEEAAHREMREEIGADCQLVKFWKVDATPETGHEFVEFLTGLCDGPFSFAPGEVETGAFFPVEQIRRWVKCTPEQFTPLFKMVAAKFLNETDGLIKLSKVS
;
A
#
# COMPACT_ATOMS: atom_id res chain seq x y z
N MET A 1 -14.92 7.68 29.93
CA MET A 1 -13.67 7.93 30.68
C MET A 1 -12.68 8.52 29.68
N THR A 2 -12.29 9.76 29.86
CA THR A 2 -11.48 10.56 28.91
C THR A 2 -9.99 10.64 29.28
N GLU A 3 -9.53 9.87 30.26
CA GLU A 3 -8.16 9.91 30.75
C GLU A 3 -7.54 8.52 30.81
N CYS A 4 -6.20 8.48 30.64
CA CYS A 4 -5.43 7.27 30.86
C CYS A 4 -5.53 6.84 32.33
N MET A 5 -5.50 5.55 32.58
CA MET A 5 -5.45 5.00 33.94
C MET A 5 -4.20 5.47 34.67
N SER A 6 -4.33 5.87 35.92
CA SER A 6 -3.18 6.05 36.81
C SER A 6 -2.41 4.72 36.95
N LYS A 7 -1.15 4.78 37.35
CA LYS A 7 -0.33 3.59 37.58
C LYS A 7 -0.95 2.60 38.58
N ALA A 8 -1.64 3.09 39.58
CA ALA A 8 -2.29 2.27 40.61
C ALA A 8 -3.52 1.54 40.02
N GLU A 9 -4.38 2.25 39.30
CA GLU A 9 -5.55 1.69 38.63
C GLU A 9 -5.14 0.66 37.56
N LEU A 10 -4.12 0.99 36.73
CA LEU A 10 -3.59 0.10 35.71
C LEU A 10 -3.13 -1.24 36.33
N ARG A 11 -2.36 -1.17 37.44
CA ARG A 11 -1.89 -2.39 38.12
C ARG A 11 -3.03 -3.20 38.70
N ALA A 12 -3.96 -2.56 39.40
CA ALA A 12 -5.12 -3.24 39.96
C ALA A 12 -5.94 -3.96 38.89
N ARG A 13 -6.18 -3.26 37.75
CA ARG A 13 -6.95 -3.87 36.64
C ARG A 13 -6.22 -5.01 35.96
N LEU A 14 -4.91 -4.90 35.74
CA LEU A 14 -4.09 -5.97 35.18
C LEU A 14 -4.06 -7.21 36.11
N ASP A 15 -3.95 -6.99 37.43
CA ASP A 15 -4.00 -8.06 38.41
C ASP A 15 -5.39 -8.75 38.41
N GLU A 16 -6.48 -7.98 38.30
CA GLU A 16 -7.87 -8.49 38.24
C GLU A 16 -8.08 -9.40 37.02
N ILE A 17 -7.63 -8.97 35.82
CA ILE A 17 -7.75 -9.76 34.60
C ILE A 17 -6.64 -10.83 34.46
N GLY A 18 -5.76 -10.94 35.45
CA GLY A 18 -4.69 -11.92 35.52
C GLY A 18 -3.58 -11.71 34.49
N VAL A 19 -3.36 -10.47 34.01
CA VAL A 19 -2.30 -10.11 33.07
C VAL A 19 -1.07 -9.63 33.82
N ARG A 20 0.09 -10.21 33.53
CA ARG A 20 1.39 -9.70 33.97
C ARG A 20 2.14 -9.14 32.79
N PRO A 21 2.63 -7.85 32.85
CA PRO A 21 3.39 -7.28 31.77
C PRO A 21 4.53 -8.19 31.32
N SER A 22 4.52 -8.57 30.04
CA SER A 22 5.46 -9.51 29.48
C SER A 22 6.60 -8.78 28.77
N LYS A 23 7.85 -9.04 29.22
CA LYS A 23 9.03 -8.56 28.50
C LYS A 23 9.14 -9.18 27.09
N MET A 24 8.68 -10.41 26.92
CA MET A 24 8.67 -11.10 25.63
C MET A 24 7.70 -10.46 24.63
N LEU A 25 6.57 -9.93 25.12
CA LEU A 25 5.61 -9.19 24.32
C LEU A 25 5.96 -7.68 24.22
N GLY A 26 7.03 -7.25 24.91
CA GLY A 26 7.47 -5.83 24.88
C GLY A 26 6.44 -4.88 25.47
N GLN A 27 5.61 -5.33 26.42
CA GLN A 27 4.51 -4.53 26.99
C GLN A 27 5.02 -3.41 27.91
N ASN A 28 4.89 -2.18 27.46
CA ASN A 28 5.11 -0.95 28.23
C ASN A 28 3.87 -0.06 28.04
N PHE A 29 3.03 0.02 29.07
CA PHE A 29 1.77 0.75 29.02
C PHE A 29 2.03 2.24 29.22
N LEU A 30 1.47 3.08 28.36
CA LEU A 30 1.55 4.53 28.43
C LEU A 30 0.64 5.04 29.55
N LEU A 31 1.16 5.93 30.40
CA LEU A 31 0.46 6.55 31.54
C LEU A 31 0.15 8.02 31.31
N ASP A 32 0.84 8.68 30.40
CA ASP A 32 0.73 10.12 30.15
C ASP A 32 -0.41 10.43 29.17
N THR A 33 -1.53 10.91 29.71
CA THR A 33 -2.73 11.30 28.95
C THR A 33 -2.46 12.41 27.93
N ASN A 34 -1.61 13.38 28.26
CA ASN A 34 -1.32 14.50 27.36
C ASN A 34 -0.50 14.02 26.17
N LEU A 35 0.47 13.14 26.41
CA LEU A 35 1.22 12.52 25.34
C LEU A 35 0.32 11.62 24.47
N ALA A 36 -0.55 10.82 25.06
CA ALA A 36 -1.51 9.99 24.33
C ALA A 36 -2.40 10.82 23.40
N ARG A 37 -2.97 11.91 23.92
CA ARG A 37 -3.77 12.87 23.13
C ARG A 37 -2.96 13.49 22.00
N ALA A 38 -1.71 13.90 22.27
CA ALA A 38 -0.84 14.48 21.26
C ALA A 38 -0.50 13.49 20.13
N ILE A 39 -0.26 12.21 20.46
CA ILE A 39 0.01 11.16 19.45
C ILE A 39 -1.21 10.95 18.54
N VAL A 40 -2.41 10.93 19.10
CA VAL A 40 -3.65 10.79 18.30
C VAL A 40 -3.91 12.05 17.48
N ALA A 41 -3.61 13.24 18.01
CA ALA A 41 -3.72 14.50 17.26
C ALA A 41 -2.74 14.57 16.08
N ASP A 42 -1.50 14.05 16.22
CA ASP A 42 -0.52 13.97 15.13
C ASP A 42 -1.02 13.09 13.95
N LEU A 43 -1.97 12.19 14.19
CA LEU A 43 -2.59 11.38 13.14
C LEU A 43 -3.54 12.20 12.25
N GLU A 44 -3.95 13.40 12.72
CA GLU A 44 -4.89 14.29 12.03
C GLU A 44 -6.19 13.56 11.62
N PRO A 45 -6.94 12.99 12.59
CA PRO A 45 -8.12 12.19 12.27
C PRO A 45 -9.26 13.05 11.68
N CYS A 46 -9.89 12.55 10.60
CA CYS A 46 -11.00 13.18 9.92
C CYS A 46 -12.25 12.28 9.95
N GLU A 47 -13.44 12.86 9.67
CA GLU A 47 -14.74 12.16 9.75
C GLU A 47 -14.82 10.91 8.83
N GLY A 48 -14.19 10.95 7.67
CA GLY A 48 -14.17 9.82 6.72
C GLY A 48 -13.16 8.73 7.04
N ASP A 49 -12.27 8.92 8.03
CA ASP A 49 -11.14 8.03 8.26
C ASP A 49 -11.54 6.69 8.89
N HIS A 50 -10.76 5.67 8.55
CA HIS A 50 -10.68 4.41 9.27
C HIS A 50 -9.38 4.39 10.09
N LEU A 51 -9.48 4.52 11.41
CA LEU A 51 -8.32 4.48 12.31
C LEU A 51 -8.01 3.04 12.73
N VAL A 52 -6.75 2.68 12.66
CA VAL A 52 -6.26 1.37 13.10
C VAL A 52 -5.25 1.57 14.22
N GLU A 53 -5.53 1.02 15.40
CA GLU A 53 -4.57 0.99 16.52
C GLU A 53 -3.96 -0.41 16.63
N VAL A 54 -2.63 -0.48 16.61
CA VAL A 54 -1.90 -1.73 16.83
C VAL A 54 -1.26 -1.73 18.22
N GLY A 55 -1.61 -2.75 19.01
CA GLY A 55 -1.17 -2.89 20.40
C GLY A 55 -1.84 -1.87 21.35
N PRO A 56 -3.19 -1.81 21.41
CA PRO A 56 -3.91 -0.89 22.26
C PRO A 56 -3.62 -1.11 23.75
N GLY A 57 -3.21 -2.31 24.15
CA GLY A 57 -2.93 -2.66 25.53
C GLY A 57 -4.15 -2.41 26.44
N MET A 58 -4.02 -1.47 27.38
CA MET A 58 -5.11 -1.06 28.26
C MET A 58 -5.89 0.15 27.75
N GLY A 59 -5.70 0.53 26.47
CA GLY A 59 -6.50 1.55 25.78
C GLY A 59 -6.06 3.00 26.01
N ALA A 60 -4.78 3.25 26.28
CA ALA A 60 -4.28 4.61 26.53
C ALA A 60 -4.45 5.55 25.31
N LEU A 61 -4.23 5.08 24.11
CA LEU A 61 -4.52 5.82 22.87
C LEU A 61 -5.99 5.66 22.46
N THR A 62 -6.57 4.48 22.70
CA THR A 62 -7.94 4.13 22.30
C THR A 62 -8.98 5.15 22.81
N VAL A 63 -8.87 5.63 24.03
CA VAL A 63 -9.80 6.63 24.58
C VAL A 63 -9.83 7.91 23.72
N HIS A 64 -8.68 8.37 23.25
CA HIS A 64 -8.57 9.57 22.40
C HIS A 64 -8.94 9.30 20.95
N ILE A 65 -8.72 8.06 20.46
CA ILE A 65 -9.18 7.61 19.14
C ILE A 65 -10.71 7.60 19.09
N LEU A 66 -11.37 7.16 20.16
CA LEU A 66 -12.83 7.14 20.29
C LEU A 66 -13.43 8.54 20.38
N GLU A 67 -12.71 9.53 20.92
CA GLU A 67 -13.09 10.95 20.90
C GLU A 67 -12.95 11.60 19.52
N SER A 68 -12.18 11.00 18.62
CA SER A 68 -11.96 11.55 17.28
C SER A 68 -13.20 11.46 16.39
N PRO A 69 -13.28 12.26 15.32
CA PRO A 69 -14.41 12.22 14.38
C PRO A 69 -14.38 10.99 13.45
N ALA A 70 -13.39 10.13 13.55
CA ALA A 70 -13.23 8.99 12.64
C ALA A 70 -14.46 8.08 12.59
N ARG A 71 -14.79 7.65 11.37
CA ARG A 71 -15.98 6.85 11.09
C ARG A 71 -15.86 5.41 11.57
N ARG A 72 -14.68 4.82 11.43
CA ARG A 72 -14.40 3.43 11.76
C ARG A 72 -13.12 3.33 12.58
N ILE A 73 -13.08 2.41 13.54
CA ILE A 73 -11.91 2.13 14.36
C ILE A 73 -11.70 0.62 14.39
N THR A 74 -10.46 0.18 14.19
CA THR A 74 -10.07 -1.22 14.38
C THR A 74 -8.91 -1.28 15.36
N LEU A 75 -9.06 -2.05 16.43
CA LEU A 75 -7.99 -2.35 17.38
C LEU A 75 -7.43 -3.74 17.07
N ILE A 76 -6.10 -3.86 16.98
CA ILE A 76 -5.41 -5.14 16.76
C ILE A 76 -4.58 -5.44 17.98
N GLU A 77 -5.04 -6.40 18.82
CA GLU A 77 -4.39 -6.77 20.07
C GLU A 77 -3.95 -8.24 20.03
N ARG A 78 -2.70 -8.48 20.37
CA ARG A 78 -2.13 -9.83 20.36
C ARG A 78 -2.48 -10.62 21.63
N ASP A 79 -2.56 -9.93 22.75
CA ASP A 79 -2.88 -10.57 24.03
C ASP A 79 -4.39 -10.79 24.16
N HIS A 80 -4.79 -12.07 24.26
CA HIS A 80 -6.20 -12.46 24.33
C HIS A 80 -6.95 -11.82 25.52
N ARG A 81 -6.31 -11.71 26.70
CA ARG A 81 -6.95 -11.14 27.89
C ARG A 81 -7.16 -9.65 27.75
N LEU A 82 -6.20 -8.94 27.16
CA LEU A 82 -6.33 -7.52 26.86
C LEU A 82 -7.41 -7.27 25.79
N ALA A 83 -7.48 -8.15 24.77
CA ALA A 83 -8.53 -8.04 23.75
C ALA A 83 -9.94 -8.25 24.34
N LEU A 84 -10.10 -9.19 25.29
CA LEU A 84 -11.36 -9.40 26.01
C LEU A 84 -11.71 -8.19 26.88
N GLU A 85 -10.76 -7.68 27.67
CA GLU A 85 -10.94 -6.49 28.51
C GLU A 85 -11.41 -5.29 27.69
N LEU A 86 -10.80 -5.06 26.54
CA LEU A 86 -11.21 -3.97 25.64
C LEU A 86 -12.60 -4.22 25.06
N SER A 87 -12.94 -5.49 24.75
CA SER A 87 -14.24 -5.84 24.19
C SER A 87 -15.37 -5.63 25.19
N GLU A 88 -15.14 -5.90 26.46
CA GLU A 88 -16.10 -5.63 27.54
C GLU A 88 -16.23 -4.13 27.80
N ARG A 89 -15.10 -3.43 27.88
CA ARG A 89 -15.05 -1.98 28.15
C ARG A 89 -15.74 -1.16 27.08
N TYR A 90 -15.59 -1.53 25.81
CA TYR A 90 -16.10 -0.78 24.65
C TYR A 90 -17.25 -1.50 23.93
N ALA A 91 -18.05 -2.26 24.67
CA ALA A 91 -19.15 -3.06 24.12
C ALA A 91 -20.20 -2.19 23.39
N ALA A 92 -20.42 -0.95 23.83
CA ALA A 92 -21.36 -0.02 23.19
C ALA A 92 -20.85 0.44 21.81
N GLU A 93 -19.58 0.77 21.70
CA GLU A 93 -18.93 1.20 20.46
C GLU A 93 -18.84 0.04 19.45
N ILE A 94 -18.64 -1.18 19.93
CA ILE A 94 -18.68 -2.40 19.11
C ILE A 94 -20.11 -2.65 18.61
N ALA A 95 -21.11 -2.57 19.48
CA ALA A 95 -22.51 -2.76 19.12
C ALA A 95 -23.02 -1.72 18.11
N SER A 96 -22.50 -0.48 18.15
CA SER A 96 -22.79 0.55 17.17
C SER A 96 -22.16 0.29 15.80
N GLY A 97 -21.23 -0.66 15.68
CA GLY A 97 -20.47 -0.95 14.48
C GLY A 97 -19.31 0.01 14.20
N ARG A 98 -19.05 1.00 15.07
CA ARG A 98 -17.95 1.96 14.92
C ARG A 98 -16.60 1.36 15.28
N LEU A 99 -16.55 0.47 16.27
CA LEU A 99 -15.34 -0.19 16.76
C LEU A 99 -15.34 -1.68 16.41
N GLU A 100 -14.21 -2.17 15.98
CA GLU A 100 -13.90 -3.60 15.83
C GLU A 100 -12.63 -3.95 16.61
N ILE A 101 -12.62 -5.06 17.31
CA ILE A 101 -11.42 -5.57 17.96
C ILE A 101 -11.03 -6.90 17.30
N ARG A 102 -9.80 -6.95 16.82
CA ARG A 102 -9.20 -8.14 16.20
C ARG A 102 -8.10 -8.67 17.11
N GLN A 103 -8.28 -9.89 17.59
CA GLN A 103 -7.20 -10.58 18.28
C GLN A 103 -6.19 -11.10 17.24
N GLY A 104 -4.93 -10.64 17.31
CA GLY A 104 -3.91 -11.06 16.35
C GLY A 104 -2.60 -10.29 16.43
N ASP A 105 -1.65 -10.73 15.61
CA ASP A 105 -0.34 -10.07 15.48
C ASP A 105 -0.43 -8.97 14.44
N GLY A 106 -0.13 -7.72 14.84
CA GLY A 106 -0.12 -6.58 13.94
C GLY A 106 0.83 -6.73 12.75
N ALA A 107 1.88 -7.55 12.86
CA ALA A 107 2.79 -7.83 11.74
C ALA A 107 2.24 -8.85 10.73
N ARG A 108 1.07 -9.42 10.99
CA ARG A 108 0.43 -10.47 10.16
C ARG A 108 -1.06 -10.25 9.97
N THR A 109 -1.54 -9.07 10.34
CA THR A 109 -2.96 -8.75 10.18
C THR A 109 -3.34 -8.73 8.71
N ASP A 110 -4.56 -9.13 8.39
CA ASP A 110 -5.10 -9.03 7.05
C ASP A 110 -5.37 -7.56 6.69
N LEU A 111 -4.45 -6.97 5.93
CA LEU A 111 -4.54 -5.58 5.48
C LEU A 111 -5.60 -5.38 4.39
N LEU A 112 -5.93 -6.42 3.61
CA LEU A 112 -6.94 -6.33 2.55
C LEU A 112 -8.32 -6.06 3.14
N SER A 113 -8.63 -6.66 4.29
CA SER A 113 -9.91 -6.45 5.00
C SER A 113 -10.07 -5.04 5.59
N LEU A 114 -9.02 -4.24 5.65
CA LEU A 114 -9.08 -2.86 6.11
C LEU A 114 -9.60 -1.87 5.03
N HIS A 115 -9.59 -2.28 3.75
CA HIS A 115 -10.16 -1.47 2.67
C HIS A 115 -11.69 -1.34 2.80
N GLY A 116 -12.23 -0.23 2.30
CA GLY A 116 -13.67 -0.05 2.13
C GLY A 116 -14.39 0.66 3.26
N TYR A 117 -13.67 1.22 4.24
CA TYR A 117 -14.27 2.01 5.33
C TYR A 117 -13.79 3.47 5.36
N GLY A 118 -12.98 3.89 4.42
CA GLY A 118 -12.37 5.21 4.33
C GLY A 118 -10.85 5.14 4.21
N PRO A 119 -10.17 6.29 4.13
CA PRO A 119 -8.72 6.38 4.20
C PRO A 119 -8.21 5.78 5.51
N VAL A 120 -7.23 4.86 5.44
CA VAL A 120 -6.70 4.19 6.63
C VAL A 120 -5.54 4.99 7.20
N LYS A 121 -5.62 5.30 8.50
CA LYS A 121 -4.51 5.86 9.27
C LYS A 121 -4.23 4.96 10.48
N MET A 122 -2.95 4.69 10.73
CA MET A 122 -2.54 3.76 11.78
C MET A 122 -1.82 4.48 12.92
N VAL A 123 -2.14 4.11 14.15
CA VAL A 123 -1.44 4.58 15.35
C VAL A 123 -1.04 3.39 16.23
N GLY A 124 0.01 3.55 17.01
CA GLY A 124 0.36 2.51 17.98
C GLY A 124 1.55 2.84 18.86
N ASN A 125 1.48 2.37 20.11
CA ASN A 125 2.63 2.23 21.00
C ASN A 125 3.22 0.83 20.77
N LEU A 126 4.10 0.70 19.78
CA LEU A 126 4.53 -0.60 19.27
C LEU A 126 5.47 -1.34 20.23
N PRO A 127 5.28 -2.67 20.39
CA PRO A 127 6.26 -3.49 21.07
C PRO A 127 7.63 -3.37 20.38
N TYR A 128 8.69 -3.07 21.12
CA TYR A 128 10.00 -2.78 20.55
C TYR A 128 10.55 -3.91 19.68
N SER A 129 10.29 -5.17 20.07
CA SER A 129 10.74 -6.35 19.32
C SER A 129 10.01 -6.55 17.98
N ALA A 130 8.80 -6.01 17.82
CA ALA A 130 7.96 -6.21 16.64
C ALA A 130 7.81 -4.94 15.78
N SER A 131 8.27 -3.78 16.26
CA SER A 131 8.01 -2.49 15.62
C SER A 131 8.42 -2.43 14.16
N THR A 132 9.62 -2.92 13.81
CA THR A 132 10.10 -2.94 12.41
C THR A 132 9.25 -3.83 11.53
N ALA A 133 8.85 -5.01 12.01
CA ALA A 133 8.01 -5.94 11.25
C ALA A 133 6.61 -5.35 11.01
N ILE A 134 6.01 -4.71 12.02
CA ILE A 134 4.71 -4.04 11.91
C ILE A 134 4.80 -2.87 10.91
N ILE A 135 5.83 -2.02 11.02
CA ILE A 135 6.04 -0.91 10.09
C ILE A 135 6.19 -1.44 8.65
N SER A 136 7.05 -2.44 8.44
CA SER A 136 7.24 -3.04 7.11
C SER A 136 5.92 -3.56 6.54
N HIS A 137 5.12 -4.27 7.35
CA HIS A 137 3.84 -4.82 6.93
C HIS A 137 2.84 -3.72 6.53
N PHE A 138 2.65 -2.68 7.37
CA PHE A 138 1.73 -1.58 7.07
C PHE A 138 2.23 -0.62 5.98
N THR A 139 3.46 -0.75 5.52
CA THR A 139 4.03 0.03 4.42
C THR A 139 4.16 -0.74 3.10
N GLU A 140 3.67 -1.97 3.04
CA GLU A 140 3.60 -2.78 1.81
C GLU A 140 2.67 -2.17 0.76
N ALA A 141 2.84 -2.60 -0.49
CA ALA A 141 2.12 -2.04 -1.64
C ALA A 141 0.60 -2.15 -1.54
N PHE A 142 0.09 -3.27 -1.03
CA PHE A 142 -1.34 -3.53 -0.86
C PHE A 142 -1.94 -2.92 0.41
N SER A 143 -1.12 -2.32 1.28
CA SER A 143 -1.63 -1.67 2.50
C SER A 143 -2.48 -0.45 2.15
N PRO A 144 -3.69 -0.32 2.73
CA PRO A 144 -4.51 0.88 2.56
C PRO A 144 -4.01 2.07 3.39
N ALA A 145 -3.01 1.87 4.24
CA ALA A 145 -2.52 2.93 5.11
C ALA A 145 -1.93 4.10 4.32
N SER A 146 -2.32 5.31 4.68
CA SER A 146 -1.82 6.56 4.10
C SER A 146 -0.87 7.29 5.06
N ARG A 147 -1.08 7.13 6.36
CA ARG A 147 -0.31 7.77 7.43
C ARG A 147 -0.24 6.85 8.65
N LEU A 148 0.95 6.77 9.27
CA LEU A 148 1.18 6.06 10.52
C LEU A 148 1.82 7.03 11.52
N VAL A 149 1.33 7.03 12.76
CA VAL A 149 1.97 7.74 13.89
C VAL A 149 2.31 6.72 14.96
N LEU A 150 3.59 6.48 15.14
CA LEU A 150 4.09 5.31 15.86
C LEU A 150 5.06 5.71 16.96
N MET A 151 4.91 5.08 18.13
CA MET A 151 5.89 5.14 19.17
C MET A 151 6.77 3.90 19.12
N VAL A 152 8.07 4.12 18.95
CA VAL A 152 9.10 3.08 18.78
C VAL A 152 10.31 3.39 19.67
N GLN A 153 11.28 2.46 19.78
CA GLN A 153 12.56 2.79 20.40
C GLN A 153 13.22 3.97 19.68
N ARG A 154 13.87 4.86 20.46
CA ARG A 154 14.55 6.05 19.92
C ARG A 154 15.50 5.71 18.77
N GLU A 155 16.32 4.68 18.94
CA GLU A 155 17.27 4.23 17.90
C GLU A 155 16.57 3.83 16.59
N VAL A 156 15.42 3.13 16.68
CA VAL A 156 14.63 2.74 15.52
C VAL A 156 14.05 3.97 14.83
N GLY A 157 13.48 4.91 15.59
CA GLY A 157 12.94 6.16 15.06
C GLY A 157 14.03 7.02 14.40
N GLU A 158 15.21 7.15 15.01
CA GLU A 158 16.34 7.90 14.46
C GLU A 158 16.88 7.25 13.18
N ARG A 159 16.94 5.92 13.14
CA ARG A 159 17.34 5.18 11.93
C ARG A 159 16.37 5.38 10.77
N LEU A 160 15.06 5.27 11.01
CA LEU A 160 14.05 5.42 9.96
C LEU A 160 13.96 6.86 9.43
N ALA A 161 14.16 7.85 10.30
CA ALA A 161 14.10 9.27 9.95
C ALA A 161 15.46 9.87 9.54
N SER A 162 16.51 9.05 9.40
CA SER A 162 17.87 9.53 9.08
C SER A 162 18.00 9.94 7.61
N SER A 163 18.86 10.94 7.39
CA SER A 163 19.20 11.46 6.06
C SER A 163 20.55 10.90 5.57
N PRO A 164 20.82 10.97 4.25
CA PRO A 164 22.12 10.58 3.70
C PRO A 164 23.29 11.23 4.44
N GLY A 165 24.38 10.50 4.62
CA GLY A 165 25.58 10.92 5.36
C GLY A 165 25.48 10.79 6.88
N GLN A 166 24.30 10.51 7.43
CA GLN A 166 24.14 10.29 8.87
C GLN A 166 24.51 8.86 9.30
N LYS A 167 24.99 8.73 10.55
CA LYS A 167 25.42 7.45 11.12
C LYS A 167 24.36 6.36 11.05
N ASP A 168 23.10 6.69 11.23
CA ASP A 168 21.99 5.73 11.33
C ASP A 168 21.31 5.47 9.99
N TYR A 169 21.72 6.14 8.90
CA TYR A 169 21.23 5.89 7.56
C TYR A 169 21.57 4.47 7.09
N ALA A 170 20.55 3.70 6.72
CA ALA A 170 20.67 2.26 6.50
C ALA A 170 19.75 1.75 5.37
N ALA A 171 19.92 0.49 4.98
CA ALA A 171 19.11 -0.12 3.93
C ALA A 171 17.60 0.02 4.16
N LEU A 172 17.14 -0.15 5.39
CA LEU A 172 15.72 -0.01 5.72
C LEU A 172 15.21 1.42 5.47
N THR A 173 16.02 2.44 5.79
CA THR A 173 15.70 3.85 5.50
C THR A 173 15.50 4.08 4.01
N VAL A 174 16.39 3.51 3.20
CA VAL A 174 16.34 3.63 1.72
C VAL A 174 15.15 2.86 1.15
N GLN A 175 14.92 1.63 1.60
CA GLN A 175 13.80 0.80 1.12
C GLN A 175 12.44 1.44 1.43
N LEU A 176 12.26 1.92 2.65
CA LEU A 176 11.05 2.62 3.06
C LEU A 176 10.91 3.96 2.31
N GLY A 177 12.01 4.70 2.21
CA GLY A 177 12.06 6.04 1.63
C GLY A 177 11.65 6.14 0.16
N ARG A 178 11.59 5.00 -0.57
CA ARG A 178 11.08 4.97 -1.95
C ARG A 178 9.62 5.44 -2.04
N ARG A 179 8.77 5.03 -1.10
CA ARG A 179 7.32 5.27 -1.09
C ARG A 179 6.83 6.09 0.10
N TRP A 180 7.65 6.22 1.14
CA TRP A 180 7.26 6.78 2.41
C TRP A 180 8.28 7.82 2.89
N SER A 181 7.79 8.89 3.49
CA SER A 181 8.62 9.83 4.24
C SER A 181 8.49 9.54 5.73
N VAL A 182 9.59 9.67 6.46
CA VAL A 182 9.60 9.46 7.91
C VAL A 182 10.08 10.74 8.59
N LYS A 183 9.29 11.23 9.56
CA LYS A 183 9.64 12.36 10.40
C LYS A 183 9.66 11.95 11.87
N LYS A 184 10.70 12.31 12.60
CA LYS A 184 10.73 12.20 14.05
C LYS A 184 9.99 13.41 14.63
N LEU A 185 8.87 13.18 15.31
CA LEU A 185 8.05 14.24 15.90
C LEU A 185 8.56 14.66 17.27
N ARG A 186 8.85 13.67 18.16
CA ARG A 186 9.34 13.94 19.52
C ARG A 186 10.06 12.75 20.12
N ILE A 187 10.91 13.02 21.12
CA ILE A 187 11.52 12.01 22.00
C ILE A 187 10.65 11.88 23.24
N VAL A 188 10.52 10.65 23.73
CA VAL A 188 9.66 10.29 24.86
C VAL A 188 10.50 9.64 25.95
N PRO A 189 10.53 10.21 27.17
CA PRO A 189 11.29 9.67 28.28
C PRO A 189 10.63 8.38 28.82
N PRO A 190 11.43 7.48 29.44
CA PRO A 190 10.92 6.20 29.94
C PRO A 190 9.91 6.33 31.09
N ASP A 191 9.86 7.47 31.80
CA ASP A 191 9.05 7.67 33.00
C ASP A 191 7.54 7.68 32.73
N VAL A 192 7.14 7.95 31.49
CA VAL A 192 5.73 7.97 31.08
C VAL A 192 5.15 6.56 30.88
N PHE A 193 5.94 5.51 31.09
CA PHE A 193 5.52 4.12 30.91
C PHE A 193 5.55 3.28 32.19
N TRP A 194 4.71 2.28 32.21
CA TRP A 194 4.80 1.18 33.20
C TRP A 194 4.57 -0.18 32.52
N PRO A 195 5.45 -1.18 32.73
CA PRO A 195 6.78 -1.06 33.36
C PRO A 195 7.67 -0.05 32.61
N ARG A 196 8.60 0.57 33.34
CA ARG A 196 9.52 1.54 32.76
C ARG A 196 10.50 0.84 31.83
N PRO A 197 10.59 1.20 30.53
CA PRO A 197 11.60 0.70 29.63
C PRO A 197 13.01 1.18 29.99
N THR A 198 14.03 0.48 29.50
CA THR A 198 15.44 0.83 29.76
C THR A 198 15.97 1.90 28.80
N VAL A 199 15.24 2.21 27.74
CA VAL A 199 15.63 3.15 26.68
C VAL A 199 14.53 4.16 26.44
N GLU A 200 14.91 5.32 25.88
CA GLU A 200 13.96 6.33 25.41
C GLU A 200 13.18 5.82 24.19
N SER A 201 12.00 6.35 24.01
CA SER A 201 11.19 6.15 22.80
C SER A 201 11.22 7.38 21.90
N ALA A 202 10.77 7.23 20.69
CA ALA A 202 10.48 8.31 19.76
C ALA A 202 9.09 8.13 19.16
N VAL A 203 8.35 9.22 19.01
CA VAL A 203 7.17 9.27 18.15
C VAL A 203 7.63 9.67 16.75
N ILE A 204 7.28 8.85 15.79
CA ILE A 204 7.55 9.08 14.37
C ILE A 204 6.25 9.14 13.58
N GLU A 205 6.24 9.98 12.56
CA GLU A 205 5.24 9.97 11.49
C GLU A 205 5.83 9.28 10.27
N VAL A 206 5.06 8.37 9.67
CA VAL A 206 5.37 7.72 8.40
C VAL A 206 4.20 8.02 7.46
N SER A 207 4.45 8.75 6.39
CA SER A 207 3.42 9.19 5.44
C SER A 207 3.82 8.87 4.00
N ARG A 208 2.83 8.58 3.14
CA ARG A 208 3.11 8.34 1.72
C ARG A 208 3.74 9.59 1.11
N ARG A 209 4.80 9.41 0.32
CA ARG A 209 5.43 10.48 -0.44
C ARG A 209 4.91 10.51 -1.86
N PRO A 210 4.77 11.70 -2.48
CA PRO A 210 4.57 11.81 -3.91
C PRO A 210 5.74 11.15 -4.66
N VAL A 211 5.44 10.41 -5.72
CA VAL A 211 6.45 9.71 -6.53
C VAL A 211 6.52 10.23 -7.97
N GLU A 212 5.70 11.22 -8.29
CA GLU A 212 5.71 11.86 -9.61
C GLU A 212 7.09 12.42 -9.97
N GLY A 213 7.58 12.07 -11.15
CA GLY A 213 8.92 12.47 -11.61
C GLY A 213 10.09 11.73 -10.96
N LEU A 214 9.85 10.80 -10.03
CA LEU A 214 10.90 10.01 -9.40
C LEU A 214 11.23 8.75 -10.22
N PRO A 215 12.46 8.23 -10.13
CA PRO A 215 12.84 6.98 -10.77
C PRO A 215 11.99 5.80 -10.28
N ASN A 216 11.56 4.95 -11.20
CA ASN A 216 10.78 3.75 -10.92
C ASN A 216 11.53 2.47 -11.31
N PRO A 217 12.49 2.00 -10.52
CA PRO A 217 13.15 0.72 -10.76
C PRO A 217 12.24 -0.46 -10.41
N ASP A 218 12.54 -1.63 -10.98
CA ASP A 218 11.98 -2.89 -10.50
C ASP A 218 12.16 -3.05 -8.98
N PRO A 219 11.08 -3.34 -8.22
CA PRO A 219 11.13 -3.42 -6.76
C PRO A 219 12.13 -4.45 -6.23
N ALA A 220 12.23 -5.62 -6.88
CA ALA A 220 13.14 -6.69 -6.47
C ALA A 220 14.60 -6.34 -6.75
N GLY A 221 14.87 -5.78 -7.94
CA GLY A 221 16.19 -5.28 -8.33
C GLY A 221 16.66 -4.15 -7.41
N PHE A 222 15.80 -3.17 -7.15
CA PHE A 222 16.06 -2.09 -6.20
C PHE A 222 16.41 -2.62 -4.81
N SER A 223 15.56 -3.50 -4.26
CA SER A 223 15.77 -4.07 -2.93
C SER A 223 17.06 -4.88 -2.83
N SER A 224 17.42 -5.62 -3.89
CA SER A 224 18.63 -6.41 -3.96
C SER A 224 19.88 -5.51 -4.04
N LEU A 225 19.83 -4.46 -4.86
CA LEU A 225 20.91 -3.48 -5.01
C LEU A 225 21.20 -2.76 -3.69
N VAL A 226 20.14 -2.27 -3.02
CA VAL A 226 20.24 -1.60 -1.73
C VAL A 226 20.85 -2.53 -0.67
N ARG A 227 20.34 -3.76 -0.55
CA ARG A 227 20.92 -4.76 0.39
C ARG A 227 22.38 -5.03 0.12
N LEU A 228 22.77 -5.18 -1.14
CA LEU A 228 24.17 -5.39 -1.52
C LEU A 228 25.03 -4.19 -1.15
N GLY A 229 24.58 -2.97 -1.44
CA GLY A 229 25.32 -1.75 -1.11
C GLY A 229 25.53 -1.55 0.38
N PHE A 230 24.56 -1.90 1.22
CA PHE A 230 24.66 -1.82 2.68
C PHE A 230 25.26 -3.07 3.35
N SER A 231 25.66 -4.10 2.59
CA SER A 231 26.25 -5.33 3.14
C SER A 231 27.56 -5.10 3.91
N SER A 232 28.28 -4.02 3.61
CA SER A 232 29.51 -3.63 4.32
C SER A 232 29.66 -2.12 4.37
N ARG A 233 29.30 -1.53 5.49
CA ARG A 233 29.27 -0.08 5.71
C ARG A 233 30.57 0.67 5.39
N ARG A 234 31.72 0.05 5.66
CA ARG A 234 33.04 0.69 5.44
C ARG A 234 33.55 0.57 4.01
N LYS A 235 32.95 -0.25 3.16
CA LYS A 235 33.39 -0.44 1.76
C LYS A 235 32.71 0.59 0.85
N GLN A 236 33.45 0.96 -0.21
CA GLN A 236 32.92 1.79 -1.30
C GLN A 236 31.93 1.01 -2.14
N LEU A 237 30.89 1.68 -2.66
CA LEU A 237 29.88 1.05 -3.51
C LEU A 237 30.48 0.39 -4.75
N ARG A 238 31.46 1.02 -5.39
CA ARG A 238 32.18 0.44 -6.52
C ARG A 238 32.65 -1.00 -6.27
N SER A 239 33.19 -1.27 -5.07
CA SER A 239 33.70 -2.61 -4.73
C SER A 239 32.62 -3.60 -4.30
N LEU A 240 31.48 -3.12 -3.82
CA LEU A 240 30.35 -3.96 -3.39
C LEU A 240 29.45 -4.35 -4.57
N LEU A 241 29.12 -3.39 -5.42
CA LEU A 241 28.16 -3.59 -6.51
C LEU A 241 28.75 -4.40 -7.67
N LYS A 242 30.08 -4.37 -7.86
CA LYS A 242 30.80 -5.09 -8.92
C LYS A 242 30.20 -4.88 -10.31
N LEU A 243 29.80 -3.66 -10.61
CA LEU A 243 29.23 -3.29 -11.90
C LEU A 243 30.30 -3.39 -13.01
N PRO A 244 29.91 -3.55 -14.28
CA PRO A 244 30.83 -3.50 -15.41
C PRO A 244 31.68 -2.23 -15.38
N THR A 245 32.90 -2.32 -15.94
CA THR A 245 33.89 -1.24 -15.92
C THR A 245 33.31 0.06 -16.52
N GLY A 246 33.44 1.15 -15.78
CA GLY A 246 33.00 2.48 -16.21
C GLY A 246 31.58 2.85 -15.75
N ILE A 247 30.66 1.90 -15.67
CA ILE A 247 29.25 2.19 -15.34
C ILE A 247 29.10 2.97 -14.03
N TRP A 248 29.76 2.51 -12.97
CA TRP A 248 29.70 3.21 -11.68
C TRP A 248 30.31 4.62 -11.76
N ASP A 249 31.48 4.74 -12.40
CA ASP A 249 32.25 5.98 -12.41
C ASP A 249 31.51 7.05 -13.24
N GLU A 250 30.91 6.67 -14.36
CA GLU A 250 30.09 7.53 -15.21
C GLU A 250 28.82 7.98 -14.48
N TRP A 251 28.09 7.02 -13.90
CA TRP A 251 26.84 7.31 -13.17
C TRP A 251 27.12 8.21 -11.96
N ALA A 252 28.13 7.87 -11.13
CA ALA A 252 28.46 8.63 -9.94
C ALA A 252 28.85 10.07 -10.30
N SER A 253 29.69 10.26 -11.34
CA SER A 253 30.05 11.58 -11.84
C SER A 253 28.84 12.37 -12.33
N ALA A 254 27.96 11.76 -13.11
CA ALA A 254 26.74 12.41 -13.63
C ALA A 254 25.78 12.86 -12.51
N LYS A 255 25.75 12.12 -11.38
CA LYS A 255 24.91 12.45 -10.21
C LYS A 255 25.63 13.29 -9.15
N GLY A 256 26.89 13.70 -9.39
CA GLY A 256 27.66 14.54 -8.48
C GLY A 256 28.21 13.80 -7.25
N HIS A 257 28.35 12.47 -7.33
CA HIS A 257 28.96 11.67 -6.29
C HIS A 257 30.44 11.40 -6.54
N ALA A 258 31.22 11.25 -5.46
CA ALA A 258 32.57 10.77 -5.56
C ALA A 258 32.58 9.28 -5.99
N VAL A 259 33.56 8.88 -6.82
CA VAL A 259 33.75 7.47 -7.23
C VAL A 259 33.96 6.56 -6.02
N THR A 260 34.44 7.13 -4.91
CA THR A 260 34.66 6.47 -3.63
C THR A 260 33.45 6.45 -2.70
N ALA A 261 32.28 6.93 -3.16
CA ALA A 261 31.06 7.02 -2.37
C ALA A 261 30.66 5.67 -1.76
N ARG A 262 30.09 5.74 -0.58
CA ARG A 262 29.55 4.61 0.18
C ARG A 262 28.04 4.60 0.11
N ALA A 263 27.43 3.52 0.59
CA ALA A 263 25.98 3.36 0.60
C ALA A 263 25.26 4.51 1.34
N GLU A 264 25.85 5.01 2.41
CA GLU A 264 25.27 6.08 3.23
C GLU A 264 25.32 7.47 2.57
N ASP A 265 26.10 7.64 1.51
CA ASP A 265 26.24 8.93 0.82
C ASP A 265 25.10 9.16 -0.22
N LEU A 266 24.41 8.11 -0.65
CA LEU A 266 23.40 8.21 -1.70
C LEU A 266 22.01 8.50 -1.15
N PRO A 267 21.32 9.56 -1.62
CA PRO A 267 19.89 9.76 -1.37
C PRO A 267 19.03 8.62 -1.93
N VAL A 268 17.83 8.44 -1.39
CA VAL A 268 16.88 7.40 -1.83
C VAL A 268 16.63 7.46 -3.34
N ASP A 269 16.44 8.66 -3.89
CA ASP A 269 16.13 8.84 -5.31
C ASP A 269 17.31 8.50 -6.21
N HIS A 270 18.55 8.71 -5.73
CA HIS A 270 19.74 8.28 -6.44
C HIS A 270 19.95 6.76 -6.36
N TRP A 271 19.52 6.11 -5.28
CA TRP A 271 19.47 4.65 -5.23
C TRP A 271 18.47 4.07 -6.24
N ALA A 272 17.32 4.71 -6.39
CA ALA A 272 16.32 4.30 -7.37
C ALA A 272 16.78 4.54 -8.82
N ASP A 273 17.42 5.66 -9.07
CA ASP A 273 18.03 5.98 -10.38
C ASP A 273 19.19 5.03 -10.72
N LEU A 274 20.05 4.71 -9.76
CA LEU A 274 21.10 3.71 -9.94
C LEU A 274 20.53 2.34 -10.27
N ALA A 275 19.45 1.93 -9.60
CA ALA A 275 18.78 0.66 -9.88
C ALA A 275 18.24 0.59 -11.30
N LEU A 276 17.63 1.67 -11.81
CA LEU A 276 17.21 1.77 -13.21
C LEU A 276 18.41 1.69 -14.17
N HIS A 277 19.52 2.32 -13.82
CA HIS A 277 20.71 2.36 -14.68
C HIS A 277 21.39 0.99 -14.82
N VAL A 278 21.40 0.18 -13.75
CA VAL A 278 22.08 -1.13 -13.73
C VAL A 278 21.16 -2.30 -14.03
N THR A 279 19.87 -2.13 -13.87
CA THR A 279 18.83 -3.11 -14.21
C THR A 279 17.73 -2.36 -14.97
N PRO A 280 17.98 -1.97 -16.22
CA PRO A 280 16.95 -1.31 -16.99
C PRO A 280 15.73 -2.24 -17.04
N LEU A 281 14.58 -1.73 -16.61
CA LEU A 281 13.32 -2.37 -16.90
C LEU A 281 13.28 -2.52 -18.42
N GLY A 282 13.01 -3.70 -18.91
CA GLY A 282 12.92 -4.00 -20.34
C GLY A 282 11.78 -3.27 -21.08
N HIS A 283 11.36 -2.12 -20.59
CA HIS A 283 10.28 -1.27 -21.10
C HIS A 283 10.75 -0.31 -22.22
N ASN A 284 11.59 -0.77 -23.11
CA ASN A 284 11.51 -0.28 -24.47
C ASN A 284 10.37 -1.06 -25.15
N HIS A 285 9.13 -0.82 -24.75
CA HIS A 285 8.03 -1.14 -25.63
C HIS A 285 8.25 -0.34 -26.92
N PRO A 286 8.32 -0.99 -28.11
CA PRO A 286 8.20 -0.27 -29.35
C PRO A 286 6.94 0.60 -29.23
N GLU A 287 6.95 1.81 -29.81
CA GLU A 287 5.76 2.66 -29.76
C GLU A 287 4.56 1.84 -30.21
N GLU A 288 3.63 1.63 -29.26
CA GLU A 288 2.43 0.81 -29.49
C GLU A 288 1.60 1.48 -30.57
N MET A 289 1.14 0.69 -31.54
CA MET A 289 0.24 1.13 -32.60
C MET A 289 -1.18 0.70 -32.25
N CYS A 290 -2.13 1.64 -32.27
CA CYS A 290 -3.55 1.38 -32.08
C CYS A 290 -4.32 1.67 -33.37
N ASP A 291 -5.37 0.90 -33.62
CA ASP A 291 -6.30 1.22 -34.70
C ASP A 291 -7.22 2.37 -34.29
N VAL A 292 -7.18 3.48 -35.06
CA VAL A 292 -8.20 4.51 -34.98
C VAL A 292 -9.48 3.98 -35.61
N VAL A 293 -10.62 4.21 -34.97
CA VAL A 293 -11.92 3.73 -35.41
C VAL A 293 -12.92 4.86 -35.62
N ASP A 294 -13.98 4.57 -36.38
CA ASP A 294 -15.10 5.50 -36.54
C ASP A 294 -16.14 5.38 -35.38
N SER A 295 -17.23 6.14 -35.45
CA SER A 295 -18.30 6.10 -34.45
C SER A 295 -19.07 4.77 -34.37
N GLU A 296 -18.87 3.86 -35.30
CA GLU A 296 -19.45 2.52 -35.33
C GLU A 296 -18.42 1.42 -35.02
N ASP A 297 -17.26 1.82 -34.47
CA ASP A 297 -16.15 0.91 -34.14
C ASP A 297 -15.54 0.16 -35.35
N ARG A 298 -15.57 0.79 -36.54
CA ARG A 298 -14.91 0.25 -37.73
C ARG A 298 -13.52 0.86 -37.87
N VAL A 299 -12.53 0.01 -38.11
CA VAL A 299 -11.12 0.43 -38.27
C VAL A 299 -10.96 1.35 -39.45
N LEU A 300 -10.32 2.48 -39.24
CA LEU A 300 -9.96 3.48 -40.24
C LEU A 300 -8.49 3.34 -40.64
N GLU A 301 -7.57 3.49 -39.70
CA GLU A 301 -6.14 3.43 -39.92
C GLU A 301 -5.35 3.16 -38.62
N PRO A 302 -4.20 2.51 -38.68
CA PRO A 302 -3.31 2.39 -37.53
C PRO A 302 -2.54 3.69 -37.28
N ARG A 303 -2.38 4.08 -36.01
CA ARG A 303 -1.58 5.23 -35.55
C ARG A 303 -0.80 4.92 -34.30
N LEU A 304 0.26 5.69 -34.04
CA LEU A 304 0.98 5.62 -32.79
C LEU A 304 0.06 5.95 -31.63
N ARG A 305 0.09 5.17 -30.56
CA ARG A 305 -0.70 5.37 -29.35
C ARG A 305 -0.55 6.80 -28.80
N SER A 306 0.66 7.35 -28.84
CA SER A 306 0.92 8.73 -28.44
C SER A 306 0.13 9.76 -29.27
N GLU A 307 0.01 9.56 -30.59
CA GLU A 307 -0.79 10.41 -31.46
C GLU A 307 -2.29 10.25 -31.22
N VAL A 308 -2.75 9.00 -30.98
CA VAL A 308 -4.14 8.69 -30.68
C VAL A 308 -4.62 9.45 -29.44
N HIS A 309 -3.85 9.41 -28.37
CA HIS A 309 -4.20 10.11 -27.12
C HIS A 309 -4.09 11.63 -27.21
N VAL A 310 -3.05 12.16 -27.86
CA VAL A 310 -2.88 13.62 -28.02
C VAL A 310 -4.04 14.24 -28.83
N ASN A 311 -4.55 13.51 -29.83
CA ASN A 311 -5.61 13.99 -30.70
C ASN A 311 -7.01 13.52 -30.27
N ASN A 312 -7.13 12.74 -29.20
CA ASN A 312 -8.40 12.16 -28.72
C ASN A 312 -9.13 11.34 -29.82
N PHE A 313 -8.37 10.61 -30.64
CA PHE A 313 -8.98 9.74 -31.64
C PHE A 313 -9.68 8.56 -30.99
N PRO A 314 -10.90 8.17 -31.48
CA PRO A 314 -11.55 6.96 -31.00
C PRO A 314 -10.69 5.71 -31.32
N HIS A 315 -10.52 4.88 -30.31
CA HIS A 315 -9.72 3.65 -30.39
C HIS A 315 -10.32 2.59 -29.47
N ARG A 316 -9.66 1.43 -29.36
CA ARG A 316 -10.19 0.24 -28.70
C ARG A 316 -9.42 -0.11 -27.44
N ALA A 317 -10.15 -0.56 -26.38
CA ALA A 317 -9.56 -1.07 -25.15
C ALA A 317 -10.34 -2.29 -24.62
N VAL A 318 -9.71 -3.07 -23.77
CA VAL A 318 -10.31 -4.19 -23.05
C VAL A 318 -10.14 -4.02 -21.55
N HIS A 319 -11.16 -4.43 -20.79
CA HIS A 319 -11.13 -4.52 -19.33
C HIS A 319 -11.61 -5.90 -18.87
N LEU A 320 -10.87 -6.51 -17.97
CA LEU A 320 -11.11 -7.86 -17.49
C LEU A 320 -11.60 -7.86 -16.05
N TRP A 321 -12.62 -8.65 -15.76
CA TRP A 321 -13.12 -8.95 -14.42
C TRP A 321 -12.92 -10.44 -14.15
N ILE A 322 -11.87 -10.77 -13.40
CA ILE A 322 -11.50 -12.16 -13.10
C ILE A 322 -11.97 -12.50 -11.70
N PHE A 323 -12.80 -13.52 -11.61
CA PHE A 323 -13.28 -14.07 -10.34
C PHE A 323 -12.47 -15.30 -9.95
N ASN A 324 -12.39 -15.57 -8.63
CA ASN A 324 -11.89 -16.85 -8.12
C ASN A 324 -13.06 -17.83 -7.92
N SER A 325 -12.71 -19.06 -7.52
CA SER A 325 -13.70 -20.11 -7.22
C SER A 325 -14.63 -19.77 -6.06
N GLU A 326 -14.22 -18.86 -5.17
CA GLU A 326 -15.00 -18.35 -4.03
C GLU A 326 -15.95 -17.19 -4.41
N GLY A 327 -15.84 -16.70 -5.65
CA GLY A 327 -16.68 -15.60 -6.16
C GLY A 327 -16.19 -14.22 -5.78
N GLU A 328 -14.93 -14.10 -5.38
CA GLU A 328 -14.28 -12.81 -5.15
C GLU A 328 -13.71 -12.27 -6.45
N LEU A 329 -13.76 -10.95 -6.63
CA LEU A 329 -13.23 -10.26 -7.81
C LEU A 329 -11.78 -9.84 -7.58
N PHE A 330 -10.91 -10.19 -8.52
CA PHE A 330 -9.53 -9.71 -8.53
C PHE A 330 -9.48 -8.26 -8.98
N LEU A 331 -8.87 -7.41 -8.18
CA LEU A 331 -8.56 -6.04 -8.53
C LEU A 331 -7.04 -5.85 -8.56
N GLN A 332 -6.54 -5.15 -9.57
CA GLN A 332 -5.17 -4.69 -9.60
C GLN A 332 -5.05 -3.24 -9.15
N LYS A 333 -3.93 -2.92 -8.54
CA LYS A 333 -3.53 -1.56 -8.22
C LYS A 333 -2.48 -1.10 -9.22
N ARG A 334 -2.79 -0.05 -9.94
CA ARG A 334 -1.88 0.52 -10.95
C ARG A 334 -0.60 1.02 -10.29
N SER A 335 0.51 0.87 -10.99
CA SER A 335 1.77 1.44 -10.53
C SER A 335 1.63 2.96 -10.29
N PRO A 336 2.20 3.49 -9.19
CA PRO A 336 2.18 4.93 -8.92
C PRO A 336 2.98 5.76 -9.93
N TRP A 337 3.73 5.10 -10.82
CA TRP A 337 4.50 5.74 -11.90
C TRP A 337 3.82 5.68 -13.26
N LYS A 338 2.60 5.12 -13.35
CA LYS A 338 1.81 5.18 -14.59
C LYS A 338 1.44 6.61 -14.94
N GLY A 339 1.48 6.97 -16.23
CA GLY A 339 1.11 8.30 -16.73
C GLY A 339 -0.35 8.65 -16.46
N ASN A 340 -1.26 7.68 -16.63
CA ASN A 340 -2.69 7.87 -16.42
C ASN A 340 -3.15 7.10 -15.18
N HIS A 341 -3.92 7.77 -14.31
CA HIS A 341 -4.53 7.17 -13.13
C HIS A 341 -3.54 6.40 -12.23
N PRO A 342 -2.39 6.99 -11.82
CA PRO A 342 -1.40 6.31 -10.98
C PRO A 342 -1.96 5.98 -9.61
N ASP A 343 -1.47 4.88 -9.01
CA ASP A 343 -1.79 4.41 -7.64
C ASP A 343 -3.29 4.11 -7.39
N LEU A 344 -4.12 4.02 -8.46
CA LEU A 344 -5.54 3.69 -8.35
C LEU A 344 -5.80 2.19 -8.56
N TRP A 345 -6.86 1.72 -7.93
CA TRP A 345 -7.41 0.39 -8.17
C TRP A 345 -8.25 0.37 -9.46
N CYS A 346 -8.17 -0.73 -10.20
CA CYS A 346 -8.92 -0.91 -11.44
C CYS A 346 -9.32 -2.37 -11.65
N SER A 347 -9.80 -2.69 -12.84
CA SER A 347 -10.14 -4.04 -13.31
C SER A 347 -8.99 -5.02 -13.10
N SER A 348 -9.25 -6.29 -13.25
CA SER A 348 -8.25 -7.36 -13.04
C SER A 348 -7.05 -7.25 -13.98
N ALA A 349 -7.31 -6.90 -15.24
CA ALA A 349 -6.32 -6.47 -16.24
C ALA A 349 -7.01 -5.49 -17.20
N ALA A 350 -6.26 -4.63 -17.89
CA ALA A 350 -6.81 -3.67 -18.84
C ALA A 350 -5.73 -3.08 -19.75
N GLY A 351 -6.03 -3.00 -21.04
CA GLY A 351 -5.12 -2.37 -22.00
C GLY A 351 -5.77 -2.04 -23.33
N HIS A 352 -4.98 -1.46 -24.22
CA HIS A 352 -5.43 -1.12 -25.56
C HIS A 352 -5.42 -2.35 -26.48
N VAL A 353 -6.24 -2.31 -27.50
CA VAL A 353 -6.20 -3.27 -28.59
C VAL A 353 -5.17 -2.78 -29.62
N ASP A 354 -4.15 -3.58 -29.88
CA ASP A 354 -3.11 -3.24 -30.85
C ASP A 354 -3.65 -3.25 -32.29
N ALA A 355 -2.95 -2.53 -33.17
CA ALA A 355 -3.36 -2.44 -34.57
C ALA A 355 -3.46 -3.82 -35.24
N GLY A 356 -4.65 -4.15 -35.76
CA GLY A 356 -4.96 -5.42 -36.39
C GLY A 356 -5.33 -6.55 -35.42
N GLU A 357 -5.35 -6.30 -34.11
CA GLU A 357 -5.74 -7.26 -33.07
C GLU A 357 -7.27 -7.22 -32.84
N SER A 358 -7.86 -8.34 -32.48
CA SER A 358 -9.24 -8.40 -32.01
C SER A 358 -9.32 -8.10 -30.50
N TYR A 359 -10.50 -7.75 -30.01
CA TYR A 359 -10.73 -7.55 -28.56
C TYR A 359 -10.40 -8.80 -27.75
N GLU A 360 -10.69 -9.99 -28.27
CA GLU A 360 -10.43 -11.26 -27.58
C GLU A 360 -8.91 -11.54 -27.49
N GLU A 361 -8.18 -11.35 -28.58
CA GLU A 361 -6.72 -11.50 -28.60
C GLU A 361 -6.05 -10.52 -27.65
N ALA A 362 -6.46 -9.23 -27.65
CA ALA A 362 -5.99 -8.21 -26.74
C ALA A 362 -6.26 -8.59 -25.27
N ALA A 363 -7.46 -9.09 -24.97
CA ALA A 363 -7.84 -9.50 -23.63
C ALA A 363 -6.92 -10.61 -23.07
N HIS A 364 -6.63 -11.63 -23.89
CA HIS A 364 -5.71 -12.70 -23.51
C HIS A 364 -4.25 -12.23 -23.43
N ARG A 365 -3.81 -11.33 -24.30
CA ARG A 365 -2.46 -10.73 -24.24
C ARG A 365 -2.29 -9.93 -22.96
N GLU A 366 -3.18 -8.98 -22.69
CA GLU A 366 -3.13 -8.12 -21.50
C GLU A 366 -3.18 -8.95 -20.20
N MET A 367 -4.01 -9.99 -20.14
CA MET A 367 -4.07 -10.88 -18.99
C MET A 367 -2.73 -11.57 -18.73
N ARG A 368 -2.05 -12.03 -19.77
CA ARG A 368 -0.72 -12.65 -19.66
C ARG A 368 0.36 -11.63 -19.30
N GLU A 369 0.32 -10.45 -19.89
CA GLU A 369 1.32 -9.40 -19.69
C GLU A 369 1.22 -8.76 -18.31
N GLU A 370 0.02 -8.35 -17.87
CA GLU A 370 -0.16 -7.63 -16.61
C GLU A 370 -0.17 -8.52 -15.38
N ILE A 371 -0.84 -9.69 -15.45
CA ILE A 371 -1.05 -10.56 -14.28
C ILE A 371 -0.50 -11.99 -14.45
N GLY A 372 0.16 -12.28 -15.56
CA GLY A 372 0.86 -13.56 -15.77
C GLY A 372 -0.04 -14.78 -15.81
N ALA A 373 -1.31 -14.63 -16.19
CA ALA A 373 -2.31 -15.69 -16.20
C ALA A 373 -3.06 -15.73 -17.54
N ASP A 374 -3.82 -16.80 -17.76
CA ASP A 374 -4.74 -16.93 -18.87
C ASP A 374 -5.90 -17.84 -18.45
N CYS A 375 -7.11 -17.54 -18.93
CA CYS A 375 -8.28 -18.37 -18.71
C CYS A 375 -9.31 -18.10 -19.82
N GLN A 376 -10.38 -18.88 -19.86
CA GLN A 376 -11.48 -18.63 -20.76
C GLN A 376 -12.17 -17.31 -20.39
N LEU A 377 -12.38 -16.44 -21.38
CA LEU A 377 -12.97 -15.13 -21.23
C LEU A 377 -14.30 -15.05 -21.98
N VAL A 378 -15.27 -14.37 -21.35
CA VAL A 378 -16.60 -14.16 -21.92
C VAL A 378 -16.96 -12.68 -21.87
N LYS A 379 -17.27 -12.11 -23.02
CA LYS A 379 -17.75 -10.73 -23.11
C LYS A 379 -19.08 -10.57 -22.40
N PHE A 380 -19.24 -9.53 -21.57
CA PHE A 380 -20.48 -9.21 -20.90
C PHE A 380 -20.97 -7.79 -21.13
N TRP A 381 -20.11 -6.86 -21.58
CA TRP A 381 -20.52 -5.49 -21.85
C TRP A 381 -19.60 -4.84 -22.88
N LYS A 382 -20.13 -3.79 -23.55
CA LYS A 382 -19.35 -2.88 -24.39
C LYS A 382 -19.83 -1.46 -24.16
N VAL A 383 -18.90 -0.52 -24.14
CA VAL A 383 -19.14 0.92 -23.98
C VAL A 383 -18.60 1.64 -25.19
N ASP A 384 -19.35 2.62 -25.67
CA ASP A 384 -18.95 3.46 -26.78
C ASP A 384 -17.88 4.47 -26.38
N ALA A 385 -17.10 4.92 -27.34
CA ALA A 385 -16.08 5.94 -27.16
C ALA A 385 -16.71 7.28 -26.84
N THR A 386 -16.38 7.81 -25.67
CA THR A 386 -16.84 9.11 -25.16
C THR A 386 -15.69 9.82 -24.46
N PRO A 387 -15.78 11.12 -24.15
CA PRO A 387 -14.77 11.79 -23.33
C PRO A 387 -14.58 11.14 -21.95
N GLU A 388 -15.66 10.57 -21.36
CA GLU A 388 -15.62 9.88 -20.07
C GLU A 388 -14.88 8.54 -20.13
N THR A 389 -14.87 7.88 -21.31
CA THR A 389 -14.09 6.66 -21.54
C THR A 389 -12.68 6.95 -22.04
N GLY A 390 -12.28 8.22 -22.16
CA GLY A 390 -11.00 8.59 -22.78
C GLY A 390 -10.98 8.39 -24.30
N HIS A 391 -12.15 8.47 -24.94
CA HIS A 391 -12.36 8.18 -26.36
C HIS A 391 -12.09 6.72 -26.74
N GLU A 392 -12.31 5.79 -25.79
CA GLU A 392 -12.12 4.37 -26.00
C GLU A 392 -13.47 3.65 -26.19
N PHE A 393 -13.57 2.81 -27.24
CA PHE A 393 -14.55 1.72 -27.29
C PHE A 393 -14.02 0.61 -26.40
N VAL A 394 -14.70 0.32 -25.29
CA VAL A 394 -14.22 -0.64 -24.29
C VAL A 394 -15.06 -1.90 -24.27
N GLU A 395 -14.47 -3.04 -24.51
CA GLU A 395 -15.08 -4.33 -24.23
C GLU A 395 -14.70 -4.84 -22.84
N PHE A 396 -15.73 -5.23 -22.09
CA PHE A 396 -15.57 -5.84 -20.77
C PHE A 396 -15.79 -7.34 -20.86
N LEU A 397 -14.76 -8.09 -20.43
CA LEU A 397 -14.79 -9.56 -20.41
C LEU A 397 -14.67 -10.07 -18.97
N THR A 398 -15.24 -11.23 -18.71
CA THR A 398 -15.14 -11.92 -17.41
C THR A 398 -14.59 -13.32 -17.59
N GLY A 399 -13.89 -13.82 -16.57
CA GLY A 399 -13.33 -15.16 -16.54
C GLY A 399 -13.19 -15.69 -15.11
N LEU A 400 -12.85 -16.96 -14.99
CA LEU A 400 -12.61 -17.64 -13.73
C LEU A 400 -11.15 -18.10 -13.66
N CYS A 401 -10.40 -17.62 -12.68
CA CYS A 401 -9.00 -17.98 -12.45
C CYS A 401 -8.59 -17.75 -11.00
N ASP A 402 -8.13 -18.79 -10.32
CA ASP A 402 -7.68 -18.69 -8.92
C ASP A 402 -6.21 -18.23 -8.78
N GLY A 403 -5.50 -18.00 -9.91
CA GLY A 403 -4.07 -17.69 -9.93
C GLY A 403 -3.20 -18.95 -9.81
N PRO A 404 -1.94 -18.87 -9.39
CA PRO A 404 -1.30 -17.64 -8.86
C PRO A 404 -1.04 -16.59 -9.94
N PHE A 405 -0.99 -15.32 -9.54
CA PHE A 405 -0.69 -14.21 -10.43
C PHE A 405 0.75 -13.70 -10.23
N SER A 406 1.33 -13.18 -11.32
CA SER A 406 2.63 -12.50 -11.32
C SER A 406 2.47 -11.15 -12.01
N PHE A 407 2.92 -10.08 -11.38
CA PHE A 407 2.66 -8.73 -11.86
C PHE A 407 3.81 -8.20 -12.70
N ALA A 408 3.47 -7.52 -13.80
CA ALA A 408 4.43 -6.81 -14.62
C ALA A 408 5.02 -5.62 -13.85
N PRO A 409 6.34 -5.60 -13.59
CA PRO A 409 6.98 -4.49 -12.89
C PRO A 409 6.77 -3.17 -13.65
N GLY A 410 6.35 -2.13 -12.92
CA GLY A 410 6.10 -0.81 -13.52
C GLY A 410 4.68 -0.60 -14.07
N GLU A 411 3.96 -1.66 -14.38
CA GLU A 411 2.56 -1.63 -14.84
C GLU A 411 1.61 -1.79 -13.65
N VAL A 412 1.76 -2.88 -12.92
CA VAL A 412 0.94 -3.27 -11.78
C VAL A 412 1.77 -3.21 -10.50
N GLU A 413 1.34 -2.42 -9.52
CA GLU A 413 2.00 -2.35 -8.21
C GLU A 413 1.70 -3.60 -7.37
N THR A 414 0.45 -4.02 -7.36
CA THR A 414 -0.06 -5.19 -6.66
C THR A 414 -1.46 -5.54 -7.13
N GLY A 415 -1.96 -6.70 -6.71
CA GLY A 415 -3.35 -7.09 -6.92
C GLY A 415 -3.78 -8.13 -5.90
N ALA A 416 -5.09 -8.21 -5.65
CA ALA A 416 -5.67 -9.18 -4.74
C ALA A 416 -7.15 -9.45 -5.07
N PHE A 417 -7.64 -10.57 -4.59
CA PHE A 417 -9.07 -10.86 -4.58
C PHE A 417 -9.77 -10.16 -3.42
N PHE A 418 -10.96 -9.64 -3.71
CA PHE A 418 -11.80 -8.98 -2.72
C PHE A 418 -13.23 -9.49 -2.82
N PRO A 419 -13.91 -9.72 -1.68
CA PRO A 419 -15.34 -9.97 -1.67
C PRO A 419 -16.11 -8.84 -2.33
N VAL A 420 -17.07 -9.17 -3.20
CA VAL A 420 -17.84 -8.18 -3.96
C VAL A 420 -18.52 -7.14 -3.05
N GLU A 421 -19.04 -7.57 -1.89
CA GLU A 421 -19.64 -6.66 -0.89
C GLU A 421 -18.61 -5.64 -0.32
N GLN A 422 -17.37 -6.05 -0.17
CA GLN A 422 -16.30 -5.15 0.24
C GLN A 422 -16.04 -4.11 -0.85
N ILE A 423 -15.97 -4.52 -2.12
CA ILE A 423 -15.76 -3.59 -3.25
C ILE A 423 -16.93 -2.60 -3.35
N ARG A 424 -18.20 -3.05 -3.22
CA ARG A 424 -19.35 -2.16 -3.20
C ARG A 424 -19.25 -1.06 -2.16
N ARG A 425 -18.93 -1.45 -0.93
CA ARG A 425 -18.71 -0.52 0.16
C ARG A 425 -17.54 0.41 -0.13
N TRP A 426 -16.45 -0.13 -0.66
CA TRP A 426 -15.22 0.60 -0.92
C TRP A 426 -15.41 1.66 -2.01
N VAL A 427 -16.02 1.33 -3.15
CA VAL A 427 -16.35 2.28 -4.22
C VAL A 427 -17.28 3.39 -3.73
N LYS A 428 -18.19 3.07 -2.80
CA LYS A 428 -19.09 4.07 -2.20
C LYS A 428 -18.38 5.00 -1.20
N CYS A 429 -17.46 4.48 -0.40
CA CYS A 429 -16.81 5.24 0.67
C CYS A 429 -15.63 6.08 0.18
N THR A 430 -14.86 5.57 -0.79
CA THR A 430 -13.64 6.20 -1.30
C THR A 430 -13.52 6.02 -2.82
N PRO A 431 -14.47 6.58 -3.60
CA PRO A 431 -14.50 6.43 -5.06
C PRO A 431 -13.25 6.98 -5.76
N GLU A 432 -12.53 7.90 -5.11
CA GLU A 432 -11.27 8.48 -5.60
C GLU A 432 -10.11 7.47 -5.68
N GLN A 433 -10.24 6.33 -5.01
CA GLN A 433 -9.23 5.26 -5.06
C GLN A 433 -9.35 4.36 -6.29
N PHE A 434 -10.36 4.59 -7.15
CA PHE A 434 -10.62 3.78 -8.33
C PHE A 434 -10.56 4.57 -9.63
N THR A 435 -10.16 3.89 -10.71
CA THR A 435 -10.17 4.50 -12.04
C THR A 435 -11.61 4.86 -12.48
N PRO A 436 -11.79 5.89 -13.34
CA PRO A 436 -13.12 6.29 -13.83
C PRO A 436 -13.90 5.15 -14.48
N LEU A 437 -13.26 4.38 -15.36
CA LEU A 437 -13.87 3.23 -16.04
C LEU A 437 -14.31 2.13 -15.06
N PHE A 438 -13.45 1.82 -14.06
CA PHE A 438 -13.85 0.85 -13.05
C PHE A 438 -15.08 1.31 -12.27
N LYS A 439 -15.15 2.59 -11.86
CA LYS A 439 -16.34 3.13 -11.19
C LYS A 439 -17.61 3.02 -12.04
N MET A 440 -17.50 3.26 -13.33
CA MET A 440 -18.62 3.16 -14.28
C MET A 440 -19.17 1.73 -14.34
N VAL A 441 -18.30 0.74 -14.56
CA VAL A 441 -18.71 -0.67 -14.63
C VAL A 441 -19.17 -1.19 -13.27
N ALA A 442 -18.52 -0.77 -12.19
CA ALA A 442 -18.89 -1.14 -10.82
C ALA A 442 -20.30 -0.66 -10.46
N ALA A 443 -20.67 0.56 -10.81
CA ALA A 443 -22.00 1.11 -10.58
C ALA A 443 -23.11 0.28 -11.26
N LYS A 444 -22.82 -0.29 -12.43
CA LYS A 444 -23.77 -1.07 -13.21
C LYS A 444 -23.80 -2.55 -12.78
N PHE A 445 -22.66 -3.19 -12.64
CA PHE A 445 -22.56 -4.65 -12.57
C PHE A 445 -22.21 -5.24 -11.20
N LEU A 446 -21.77 -4.47 -10.22
CA LEU A 446 -21.50 -5.04 -8.88
C LEU A 446 -22.74 -5.68 -8.23
N ASN A 447 -23.94 -5.28 -8.61
CA ASN A 447 -25.18 -5.90 -8.14
C ASN A 447 -25.60 -7.15 -8.93
N GLU A 448 -24.96 -7.42 -10.06
CA GLU A 448 -25.26 -8.51 -10.99
C GLU A 448 -24.15 -9.55 -11.06
N THR A 449 -23.20 -9.52 -10.11
CA THR A 449 -21.99 -10.36 -10.13
C THR A 449 -22.27 -11.86 -10.13
N ASP A 450 -23.37 -12.32 -9.49
CA ASP A 450 -23.79 -13.73 -9.55
C ASP A 450 -24.08 -14.19 -11.00
N GLY A 451 -24.60 -13.29 -11.83
CA GLY A 451 -24.80 -13.51 -13.25
C GLY A 451 -23.47 -13.62 -14.02
N LEU A 452 -22.52 -12.75 -13.71
CA LEU A 452 -21.17 -12.76 -14.33
C LEU A 452 -20.39 -14.00 -13.98
N ILE A 453 -20.42 -14.42 -12.69
CA ILE A 453 -19.78 -15.67 -12.22
C ILE A 453 -20.41 -16.89 -12.90
N LYS A 454 -21.73 -16.89 -13.13
CA LYS A 454 -22.38 -17.98 -13.87
C LYS A 454 -21.98 -17.98 -15.34
N LEU A 455 -21.86 -16.82 -15.98
CA LEU A 455 -21.39 -16.72 -17.37
C LEU A 455 -19.98 -17.30 -17.52
N SER A 456 -19.08 -16.99 -16.61
CA SER A 456 -17.70 -17.50 -16.65
C SER A 456 -17.57 -19.00 -16.34
N LYS A 457 -18.64 -19.67 -15.85
CA LYS A 457 -18.68 -21.13 -15.60
C LYS A 457 -19.33 -21.93 -16.73
N VAL A 458 -20.07 -21.30 -17.63
CA VAL A 458 -20.88 -21.98 -18.67
C VAL A 458 -20.11 -22.13 -20.00
N SER A 459 -19.03 -21.47 -20.12
CA SER A 459 -18.11 -21.55 -21.26
C SER A 459 -16.90 -22.40 -20.91
#